data_0c5a2c0248304af09a7748755f6ec139
#
_entry.id   0c5a2c0248304af09a7748755f6ec139
#
_cell.length_a   1.000
_cell.length_b   1.000
_cell.length_c   1.000
_cell.angle_alpha   90.00
_cell.angle_beta   90.00
_cell.angle_gamma   90.00
#
_symmetry.space_group_name_H-M   'P 1'
#
loop_
_entity.id
_entity.type
_entity.pdbx_description
1 polymer ?
#
loop_
_entity_poly.entity_id
_entity_poly.type
_entity_poly.pdbx_seq_one_letter_code
_entity_poly.pdbx_strand_id
1 'polypeptide(L)'
;MPPYVDETPLKAELPRAYCRRISLLKAQAIAADPSDIILCGDTTVALGRRIMGKPTDRAEADRFLSVLSGRRHRVITAITLRKGEKIWQKEVQSTVKMKPLSQLEKQAYLDSDDWRGKAGGYGIQGPAAAFIPWISGSFSAIMGLPLAETAALLQSAGYPVYQGIS
;
A
#
# COMPACT_ATOMS: atom_id res chain seq x y z
N MET A 1 -11.85 12.26 -2.28
CA MET A 1 -11.14 11.91 -3.51
C MET A 1 -9.65 12.00 -3.24
N PRO A 2 -8.82 11.00 -3.56
CA PRO A 2 -7.39 11.12 -3.33
C PRO A 2 -6.82 12.25 -4.19
N PRO A 3 -5.84 13.02 -3.67
CA PRO A 3 -5.23 14.09 -4.44
C PRO A 3 -4.47 13.51 -5.64
N TYR A 4 -4.54 14.19 -6.76
CA TYR A 4 -3.73 13.83 -7.93
C TYR A 4 -2.27 14.25 -7.66
N VAL A 5 -1.37 13.29 -7.71
CA VAL A 5 0.07 13.50 -7.65
C VAL A 5 0.76 12.64 -8.71
N ASP A 6 1.92 13.07 -9.19
CA ASP A 6 2.72 12.25 -10.09
C ASP A 6 3.35 11.09 -9.29
N GLU A 7 2.84 9.89 -9.52
CA GLU A 7 3.32 8.66 -8.90
C GLU A 7 4.45 7.98 -9.72
N THR A 8 5.02 8.64 -10.72
CA THR A 8 6.11 8.06 -11.52
C THR A 8 7.36 7.83 -10.64
N PRO A 9 7.91 6.62 -10.61
CA PRO A 9 9.17 6.36 -9.91
C PRO A 9 10.32 7.18 -10.51
N LEU A 10 11.17 7.74 -9.65
CA LEU A 10 12.37 8.43 -10.07
C LEU A 10 13.44 7.42 -10.53
N LYS A 11 14.42 7.89 -11.32
CA LYS A 11 15.51 7.03 -11.80
C LYS A 11 16.23 6.35 -10.63
N ALA A 12 16.29 5.03 -10.66
CA ALA A 12 16.90 4.18 -9.63
C ALA A 12 16.30 4.31 -8.22
N GLU A 13 15.11 4.86 -8.09
CA GLU A 13 14.43 5.01 -6.80
C GLU A 13 14.14 3.65 -6.16
N LEU A 14 14.50 3.50 -4.90
CA LEU A 14 14.22 2.29 -4.14
C LEU A 14 12.75 2.25 -3.69
N PRO A 15 12.12 1.07 -3.63
CA PRO A 15 10.70 0.95 -3.28
C PRO A 15 10.31 1.67 -1.97
N ARG A 16 11.16 1.63 -0.95
CA ARG A 16 10.92 2.28 0.33
C ARG A 16 10.94 3.82 0.21
N ALA A 17 11.91 4.35 -0.51
CA ALA A 17 12.02 5.80 -0.75
C ALA A 17 10.83 6.30 -1.58
N TYR A 18 10.47 5.57 -2.62
CA TYR A 18 9.31 5.83 -3.45
C TYR A 18 8.02 5.90 -2.63
N CYS A 19 7.72 4.86 -1.84
CA CYS A 19 6.51 4.79 -1.02
C CYS A 19 6.40 5.99 -0.05
N ARG A 20 7.49 6.35 0.62
CA ARG A 20 7.55 7.51 1.50
C ARG A 20 7.33 8.82 0.77
N ARG A 21 7.96 8.99 -0.38
CA ARG A 21 7.82 10.20 -1.21
C ARG A 21 6.38 10.39 -1.66
N ILE A 22 5.75 9.33 -2.19
CA ILE A 22 4.37 9.41 -2.67
C ILE A 22 3.39 9.71 -1.53
N SER A 23 3.53 9.06 -0.37
CA SER A 23 2.73 9.36 0.81
C SER A 23 2.84 10.84 1.23
N LEU A 24 4.06 11.41 1.21
CA LEU A 24 4.30 12.81 1.52
C LEU A 24 3.66 13.76 0.50
N LEU A 25 3.88 13.51 -0.79
CA LEU A 25 3.31 14.33 -1.86
C LEU A 25 1.78 14.37 -1.78
N LYS A 26 1.14 13.24 -1.49
CA LYS A 26 -0.31 13.17 -1.29
C LYS A 26 -0.76 14.06 -0.14
N ALA A 27 -0.07 14.03 0.99
CA ALA A 27 -0.42 14.84 2.15
C ALA A 27 -0.18 16.34 1.91
N GLN A 28 0.84 16.69 1.12
CA GLN A 28 1.15 18.08 0.76
C GLN A 28 0.17 18.66 -0.27
N ALA A 29 -0.36 17.82 -1.16
CA ALA A 29 -1.28 18.25 -2.22
C ALA A 29 -2.70 18.59 -1.71
N ILE A 30 -3.03 18.25 -0.47
CA ILE A 30 -4.35 18.56 0.11
C ILE A 30 -4.35 19.97 0.70
N ALA A 31 -5.19 20.84 0.18
CA ALA A 31 -5.47 22.13 0.80
C ALA A 31 -6.31 21.90 2.06
N ALA A 32 -5.91 22.50 3.18
CA ALA A 32 -6.56 22.32 4.48
C ALA A 32 -6.21 23.47 5.42
N ASP A 33 -7.07 23.73 6.40
CA ASP A 33 -6.77 24.70 7.44
C ASP A 33 -5.62 24.23 8.35
N PRO A 34 -4.87 25.17 8.96
CA PRO A 34 -3.74 24.79 9.85
C PRO A 34 -4.13 23.90 11.03
N SER A 35 -5.39 23.92 11.44
CA SER A 35 -5.93 23.08 12.51
C SER A 35 -6.30 21.67 12.06
N ASP A 36 -6.48 21.46 10.76
CA ASP A 36 -6.88 20.17 10.20
C ASP A 36 -5.77 19.13 10.30
N ILE A 37 -6.19 17.89 10.51
CA ILE A 37 -5.30 16.73 10.49
C ILE A 37 -5.50 15.99 9.16
N ILE A 38 -4.46 15.98 8.34
CA ILE A 38 -4.42 15.29 7.05
C ILE A 38 -3.65 13.99 7.25
N LEU A 39 -4.30 12.87 6.92
CA LEU A 39 -3.66 11.55 6.90
C LEU A 39 -3.69 11.00 5.48
N CYS A 40 -2.53 10.72 4.94
CA CYS A 40 -2.36 10.08 3.64
C CYS A 40 -1.48 8.85 3.76
N GLY A 41 -1.75 7.87 2.90
CA GLY A 41 -0.94 6.67 2.80
C GLY A 41 -0.61 6.33 1.35
N ASP A 42 0.44 5.55 1.18
CA ASP A 42 0.79 4.90 -0.06
C ASP A 42 1.24 3.48 0.21
N THR A 43 0.89 2.55 -0.69
CA THR A 43 1.27 1.15 -0.59
C THR A 43 1.97 0.71 -1.86
N THR A 44 3.15 0.15 -1.68
CA THR A 44 4.03 -0.28 -2.77
C THR A 44 4.34 -1.77 -2.63
N VAL A 45 4.08 -2.53 -3.68
CA VAL A 45 4.53 -3.93 -3.80
C VAL A 45 5.89 -3.95 -4.48
N ALA A 46 6.83 -4.70 -3.93
CA ALA A 46 8.18 -4.78 -4.45
C ALA A 46 8.70 -6.22 -4.50
N LEU A 47 9.21 -6.62 -5.66
CA LEU A 47 9.96 -7.85 -5.85
C LEU A 47 11.44 -7.50 -6.07
N GLY A 48 12.29 -7.79 -5.08
CA GLY A 48 13.65 -7.26 -5.08
C GLY A 48 13.64 -5.72 -5.10
N ARG A 49 14.27 -5.12 -6.09
CA ARG A 49 14.30 -3.66 -6.30
C ARG A 49 13.18 -3.15 -7.21
N ARG A 50 12.44 -4.06 -7.85
CA ARG A 50 11.38 -3.70 -8.79
C ARG A 50 10.14 -3.27 -8.04
N ILE A 51 9.69 -2.05 -8.32
CA ILE A 51 8.39 -1.54 -7.91
C ILE A 51 7.32 -2.13 -8.83
N MET A 52 6.29 -2.72 -8.25
CA MET A 52 5.14 -3.24 -8.97
C MET A 52 3.95 -2.33 -8.68
N GLY A 53 3.68 -1.44 -9.62
CA GLY A 53 2.59 -0.48 -9.52
C GLY A 53 1.21 -1.12 -9.68
N LYS A 54 0.22 -0.30 -9.96
CA LYS A 54 -1.12 -0.74 -10.33
C LYS A 54 -1.09 -1.19 -11.79
N PRO A 55 -1.50 -2.42 -12.12
CA PRO A 55 -1.51 -2.87 -13.50
C PRO A 55 -2.51 -2.03 -14.32
N THR A 56 -2.11 -1.67 -15.52
CA THR A 56 -2.91 -0.85 -16.44
C THR A 56 -3.95 -1.66 -17.19
N ASP A 57 -3.67 -2.94 -17.39
CA ASP A 57 -4.54 -3.88 -18.12
C ASP A 57 -4.42 -5.31 -17.56
N ARG A 58 -5.29 -6.19 -18.07
CA ARG A 58 -5.32 -7.62 -17.69
C ARG A 58 -3.99 -8.32 -18.00
N ALA A 59 -3.35 -8.00 -19.11
CA ALA A 59 -2.09 -8.63 -19.51
C ALA A 59 -0.95 -8.27 -18.55
N GLU A 60 -0.91 -7.03 -18.06
CA GLU A 60 0.03 -6.62 -17.04
C GLU A 60 -0.27 -7.26 -15.69
N ALA A 61 -1.55 -7.38 -15.31
CA ALA A 61 -1.95 -8.09 -14.11
C ALA A 61 -1.53 -9.58 -14.15
N ASP A 62 -1.70 -10.26 -15.29
CA ASP A 62 -1.23 -11.64 -15.48
C ASP A 62 0.29 -11.75 -15.35
N ARG A 63 1.03 -10.82 -15.95
CA ARG A 63 2.50 -10.75 -15.77
C ARG A 63 2.88 -10.58 -14.31
N PHE A 64 2.19 -9.72 -13.56
CA PHE A 64 2.45 -9.52 -12.14
C PHE A 64 2.21 -10.79 -11.33
N LEU A 65 1.07 -11.43 -11.51
CA LEU A 65 0.76 -12.71 -10.85
C LEU A 65 1.79 -13.78 -11.18
N SER A 66 2.22 -13.85 -12.45
CA SER A 66 3.22 -14.81 -12.91
C SER A 66 4.59 -14.60 -12.26
N VAL A 67 5.00 -13.33 -12.05
CA VAL A 67 6.28 -13.00 -11.39
C VAL A 67 6.21 -13.24 -9.88
N LEU A 68 5.04 -13.03 -9.25
CA LEU A 68 4.83 -13.21 -7.81
C LEU A 68 4.58 -14.67 -7.43
N SER A 69 4.08 -15.48 -8.37
CA SER A 69 3.77 -16.91 -8.16
C SER A 69 4.94 -17.68 -7.58
N GLY A 70 4.73 -18.37 -6.46
CA GLY A 70 5.72 -19.18 -5.77
C GLY A 70 6.81 -18.40 -5.03
N ARG A 71 6.70 -17.07 -4.93
CA ARG A 71 7.77 -16.22 -4.39
C ARG A 71 7.34 -15.45 -3.15
N ARG A 72 8.35 -14.99 -2.42
CA ARG A 72 8.19 -13.94 -1.40
C ARG A 72 8.43 -12.58 -2.03
N HIS A 73 7.60 -11.62 -1.66
CA HIS A 73 7.75 -10.23 -2.04
C HIS A 73 7.46 -9.34 -0.84
N ARG A 74 7.80 -8.06 -0.95
CA ARG A 74 7.58 -7.07 0.10
C ARG A 74 6.39 -6.20 -0.23
N VAL A 75 5.64 -5.86 0.79
CA VAL A 75 4.63 -4.79 0.76
C VAL A 75 5.09 -3.72 1.74
N ILE A 76 5.25 -2.51 1.25
CA ILE A 76 5.68 -1.35 2.02
C ILE A 76 4.51 -0.38 2.03
N THR A 77 4.06 0.01 3.21
CA THR A 77 3.05 1.05 3.37
C THR A 77 3.63 2.19 4.18
N ALA A 78 3.65 3.37 3.59
CA ALA A 78 4.04 4.60 4.26
C ALA A 78 2.80 5.43 4.54
N ILE A 79 2.72 6.02 5.74
CA ILE A 79 1.70 6.98 6.13
C ILE A 79 2.37 8.31 6.48
N THR A 80 1.73 9.38 6.05
CA THR A 80 2.10 10.75 6.38
C THR A 80 0.93 11.43 7.03
N LEU A 81 1.16 11.98 8.22
CA LEU A 81 0.23 12.84 8.91
C LEU A 81 0.77 14.26 8.88
N ARG A 82 -0.09 15.24 8.51
CA ARG A 82 0.22 16.67 8.51
C ARG A 82 -0.81 17.43 9.32
N LYS A 83 -0.32 18.38 10.15
CA LYS A 83 -1.15 19.36 10.86
C LYS A 83 -0.44 20.72 10.80
N GLY A 84 -0.99 21.67 10.09
CA GLY A 84 -0.28 22.90 9.74
C GLY A 84 1.06 22.60 9.06
N GLU A 85 2.14 23.13 9.63
CA GLU A 85 3.51 22.91 9.13
C GLU A 85 4.18 21.63 9.67
N LYS A 86 3.57 20.96 10.65
CA LYS A 86 4.13 19.75 11.25
C LYS A 86 3.80 18.53 10.40
N ILE A 87 4.83 17.71 10.14
CA ILE A 87 4.70 16.47 9.36
C ILE A 87 5.32 15.33 10.16
N TRP A 88 4.59 14.22 10.24
CA TRP A 88 5.05 12.95 10.79
C TRP A 88 4.90 11.88 9.73
N GLN A 89 5.92 11.03 9.62
CA GLN A 89 5.87 9.87 8.72
C GLN A 89 6.20 8.59 9.48
N LYS A 90 5.50 7.53 9.13
CA LYS A 90 5.82 6.16 9.51
C LYS A 90 5.73 5.27 8.28
N GLU A 91 6.47 4.17 8.33
CA GLU A 91 6.39 3.15 7.29
C GLU A 91 6.43 1.77 7.92
N VAL A 92 5.75 0.83 7.31
CA VAL A 92 5.72 -0.57 7.70
C VAL A 92 6.05 -1.41 6.48
N GLN A 93 7.03 -2.28 6.62
CA GLN A 93 7.37 -3.27 5.62
C GLN A 93 6.93 -4.65 6.09
N SER A 94 6.19 -5.34 5.25
CA SER A 94 5.75 -6.71 5.47
C SER A 94 6.23 -7.61 4.32
N THR A 95 6.38 -8.88 4.60
CA THR A 95 6.71 -9.89 3.59
C THR A 95 5.49 -10.78 3.36
N VAL A 96 5.16 -10.99 2.11
CA VAL A 96 4.07 -11.86 1.67
C VAL A 96 4.65 -13.00 0.84
N LYS A 97 4.21 -14.23 1.14
CA LYS A 97 4.52 -15.41 0.30
C LYS A 97 3.29 -15.79 -0.49
N MET A 98 3.42 -15.79 -1.80
CA MET A 98 2.41 -16.33 -2.71
C MET A 98 2.74 -17.79 -3.05
N LYS A 99 1.72 -18.66 -3.04
CA LYS A 99 1.91 -20.05 -3.48
C LYS A 99 2.16 -20.10 -4.99
N PRO A 100 2.72 -21.19 -5.55
CA PRO A 100 2.71 -21.41 -6.99
C PRO A 100 1.27 -21.38 -7.51
N LEU A 101 1.00 -20.56 -8.53
CA LEU A 101 -0.32 -20.42 -9.12
C LEU A 101 -0.42 -21.26 -10.41
N SER A 102 -1.48 -22.04 -10.53
CA SER A 102 -1.84 -22.67 -11.78
C SER A 102 -2.42 -21.67 -12.77
N GLN A 103 -2.46 -22.05 -14.05
CA GLN A 103 -3.07 -21.21 -15.08
C GLN A 103 -4.57 -20.98 -14.81
N LEU A 104 -5.27 -22.01 -14.32
CA LEU A 104 -6.69 -21.90 -13.95
C LEU A 104 -6.92 -20.88 -12.84
N GLU A 105 -6.11 -20.90 -11.78
CA GLU A 105 -6.22 -19.94 -10.67
C GLU A 105 -5.95 -18.51 -11.13
N LYS A 106 -4.93 -18.31 -11.96
CA LYS A 106 -4.63 -16.98 -12.51
C LYS A 106 -5.80 -16.46 -13.36
N GLN A 107 -6.35 -17.27 -14.25
CA GLN A 107 -7.48 -16.86 -15.09
C GLN A 107 -8.72 -16.53 -14.24
N ALA A 108 -9.09 -17.39 -13.30
CA ALA A 108 -10.22 -17.15 -12.41
C ALA A 108 -10.07 -15.83 -11.61
N TYR A 109 -8.86 -15.54 -11.13
CA TYR A 109 -8.60 -14.29 -10.43
C TYR A 109 -8.66 -13.08 -11.37
N LEU A 110 -8.10 -13.19 -12.56
CA LEU A 110 -8.15 -12.12 -13.57
C LEU A 110 -9.58 -11.81 -14.02
N ASP A 111 -10.43 -12.84 -14.09
CA ASP A 111 -11.85 -12.70 -14.46
C ASP A 111 -12.68 -12.01 -13.36
N SER A 112 -12.22 -12.03 -12.12
CA SER A 112 -12.88 -11.31 -11.02
C SER A 112 -12.69 -9.80 -11.06
N ASP A 113 -11.77 -9.28 -11.88
CA ASP A 113 -11.35 -7.87 -11.94
C ASP A 113 -10.82 -7.30 -10.59
N ASP A 114 -10.63 -8.14 -9.56
CA ASP A 114 -10.16 -7.71 -8.23
C ASP A 114 -8.74 -7.12 -8.25
N TRP A 115 -7.98 -7.34 -9.31
CA TRP A 115 -6.65 -6.79 -9.54
C TRP A 115 -6.65 -5.28 -9.83
N ARG A 116 -7.78 -4.72 -10.29
CA ARG A 116 -7.84 -3.33 -10.72
C ARG A 116 -7.56 -2.35 -9.60
N GLY A 117 -6.71 -1.37 -9.88
CA GLY A 117 -6.37 -0.29 -8.95
C GLY A 117 -5.51 -0.71 -7.75
N LYS A 118 -5.03 -1.95 -7.70
CA LYS A 118 -4.22 -2.47 -6.58
C LYS A 118 -2.75 -2.61 -6.97
N ALA A 119 -1.86 -2.13 -6.10
CA ALA A 119 -0.42 -2.32 -6.28
C ALA A 119 -0.08 -3.81 -6.35
N GLY A 120 0.76 -4.19 -7.31
CA GLY A 120 1.09 -5.60 -7.56
C GLY A 120 -0.06 -6.43 -8.14
N GLY A 121 -1.21 -5.81 -8.42
CA GLY A 121 -2.38 -6.46 -9.00
C GLY A 121 -3.16 -7.37 -8.06
N TYR A 122 -3.07 -7.19 -6.73
CA TYR A 122 -3.86 -7.99 -5.79
C TYR A 122 -4.16 -7.24 -4.48
N GLY A 123 -5.21 -7.69 -3.78
CA GLY A 123 -5.52 -7.27 -2.42
C GLY A 123 -5.63 -8.47 -1.49
N ILE A 124 -4.92 -8.46 -0.36
CA ILE A 124 -4.92 -9.58 0.60
C ILE A 124 -6.29 -9.81 1.24
N GLN A 125 -7.13 -8.79 1.29
CA GLN A 125 -8.49 -8.87 1.84
C GLN A 125 -9.54 -9.40 0.85
N GLY A 126 -9.12 -9.62 -0.40
CA GLY A 126 -9.99 -10.13 -1.48
C GLY A 126 -9.72 -11.60 -1.83
N PRO A 127 -10.16 -12.05 -3.01
CA PRO A 127 -9.99 -13.43 -3.46
C PRO A 127 -8.54 -13.91 -3.49
N ALA A 128 -7.57 -13.00 -3.67
CA ALA A 128 -6.15 -13.32 -3.64
C ALA A 128 -5.65 -13.86 -2.28
N ALA A 129 -6.43 -13.68 -1.20
CA ALA A 129 -6.11 -14.28 0.09
C ALA A 129 -5.91 -15.81 -0.01
N ALA A 130 -6.66 -16.49 -0.90
CA ALA A 130 -6.51 -17.92 -1.15
C ALA A 130 -5.14 -18.32 -1.74
N PHE A 131 -4.38 -17.36 -2.25
CA PHE A 131 -3.04 -17.56 -2.83
C PHE A 131 -1.92 -17.29 -1.83
N ILE A 132 -2.24 -16.76 -0.63
CA ILE A 132 -1.27 -16.29 0.35
C ILE A 132 -1.27 -17.19 1.59
N PRO A 133 -0.39 -18.21 1.62
CA PRO A 133 -0.31 -19.12 2.76
C PRO A 133 0.45 -18.55 3.95
N TRP A 134 1.16 -17.42 3.77
CA TRP A 134 2.02 -16.90 4.83
C TRP A 134 2.33 -15.41 4.62
N ILE A 135 2.34 -14.68 5.74
CA ILE A 135 2.83 -13.31 5.85
C ILE A 135 3.74 -13.15 7.07
N SER A 136 4.63 -12.18 7.01
CA SER A 136 5.39 -11.69 8.17
C SER A 136 5.31 -10.18 8.20
N GLY A 137 4.81 -9.64 9.31
CA GLY A 137 4.57 -8.21 9.49
C GLY A 137 3.11 -7.90 9.79
N SER A 138 2.63 -6.73 9.34
CA SER A 138 1.31 -6.21 9.64
C SER A 138 0.31 -6.47 8.53
N PHE A 139 -0.77 -7.22 8.83
CA PHE A 139 -1.88 -7.44 7.91
C PHE A 139 -2.55 -6.13 7.49
N SER A 140 -2.81 -5.23 8.45
CA SER A 140 -3.44 -3.93 8.16
C SER A 140 -2.55 -3.04 7.28
N ALA A 141 -1.22 -3.12 7.44
CA ALA A 141 -0.29 -2.42 6.55
C ALA A 141 -0.32 -2.99 5.13
N ILE A 142 -0.40 -4.31 4.96
CA ILE A 142 -0.55 -4.95 3.64
C ILE A 142 -1.85 -4.51 2.97
N MET A 143 -2.92 -4.33 3.73
CA MET A 143 -4.20 -3.79 3.24
C MET A 143 -4.11 -2.31 2.82
N GLY A 144 -3.10 -1.57 3.29
CA GLY A 144 -2.86 -0.17 2.92
C GLY A 144 -2.94 0.84 4.06
N LEU A 145 -3.31 0.44 5.28
CA LEU A 145 -3.34 1.33 6.45
C LEU A 145 -2.81 0.61 7.69
N PRO A 146 -1.55 0.86 8.11
CA PRO A 146 -0.97 0.28 9.32
C PRO A 146 -1.64 0.89 10.56
N LEU A 147 -2.61 0.17 11.15
CA LEU A 147 -3.50 0.73 12.16
C LEU A 147 -2.77 1.13 13.45
N ALA A 148 -1.80 0.35 13.91
CA ALA A 148 -1.06 0.66 15.13
C ALA A 148 -0.25 1.97 14.99
N GLU A 149 0.46 2.11 13.88
CA GLU A 149 1.26 3.30 13.56
C GLU A 149 0.37 4.51 13.29
N THR A 150 -0.77 4.30 12.63
CA THR A 150 -1.77 5.34 12.36
C THR A 150 -2.34 5.89 13.67
N ALA A 151 -2.76 5.01 14.59
CA ALA A 151 -3.27 5.42 15.89
C ALA A 151 -2.23 6.21 16.69
N ALA A 152 -0.97 5.76 16.71
CA ALA A 152 0.12 6.45 17.39
C ALA A 152 0.38 7.85 16.81
N LEU A 153 0.37 8.00 15.47
CA LEU A 153 0.52 9.31 14.84
C LEU A 153 -0.64 10.25 15.14
N LEU A 154 -1.87 9.76 15.07
CA LEU A 154 -3.07 10.54 15.38
C LEU A 154 -3.04 11.03 16.82
N GLN A 155 -2.70 10.19 17.79
CA GLN A 155 -2.52 10.58 19.18
C GLN A 155 -1.43 11.65 19.34
N SER A 156 -0.29 11.51 18.67
CA SER A 156 0.80 12.49 18.68
C SER A 156 0.38 13.86 18.14
N ALA A 157 -0.59 13.89 17.22
CA ALA A 157 -1.18 15.10 16.67
C ALA A 157 -2.32 15.68 17.53
N GLY A 158 -2.67 15.03 18.65
CA GLY A 158 -3.74 15.43 19.55
C GLY A 158 -5.14 14.99 19.12
N TYR A 159 -5.24 14.00 18.21
CA TYR A 159 -6.51 13.43 17.83
C TYR A 159 -6.96 12.37 18.86
N PRO A 160 -8.21 12.42 19.36
CA PRO A 160 -8.68 11.55 20.43
C PRO A 160 -9.11 10.16 19.91
N VAL A 161 -8.14 9.32 19.54
CA VAL A 161 -8.37 8.00 18.90
C VAL A 161 -9.26 7.08 19.74
N TYR A 162 -9.16 7.15 21.07
CA TYR A 162 -9.86 6.21 21.97
C TYR A 162 -10.99 6.87 22.77
N GLN A 163 -11.37 8.10 22.45
CA GLN A 163 -12.50 8.78 23.11
C GLN A 163 -13.79 8.41 22.37
N GLY A 164 -14.79 7.97 23.12
CA GLY A 164 -16.10 7.61 22.58
C GLY A 164 -16.24 6.16 22.10
N ILE A 165 -15.28 5.29 22.42
CA ILE A 165 -15.45 3.85 22.28
C ILE A 165 -16.08 3.37 23.60
N SER A 166 -17.40 3.34 23.64
CA SER A 166 -18.22 2.74 24.74
C SER A 166 -18.96 1.51 24.22
#